data_cb182aa84b38c5a916b13fa8806d6683
#
_entry.id   cb182aa84b38c5a916b13fa8806d6683
#
_cell.length_a   1.000
_cell.length_b   1.000
_cell.length_c   1.000
_cell.angle_alpha   90.00
_cell.angle_beta   90.00
_cell.angle_gamma   90.00
#
_symmetry.space_group_name_H-M   'P 1'
#
loop_
_entity.id
_entity.type
_entity.pdbx_description
1 polymer ?
#
loop_
_entity_poly.entity_id
_entity_poly.type
_entity_poly.pdbx_seq_one_letter_code
_entity_poly.pdbx_strand_id
1 'polypeptide(L)'
;MNVLFDYQAFYIQKLGGVSNCFANLLANMPENIQAEIAIRESDNIHLRSKHLVEGLHPCHLTKNNFICQRKFPLKHDLFKLFASLFPQQTSLGINRSYAIQCLEEGRYDVFHPTFFDMYFMKHLHGKPFVLTVHDMIPELFFKKGDMQIARKRELVKHAAHIIAVSENTKRDLVDLLYVPEQSASP
;
A
#
# COMPACT_ATOMS: atom_id res chain seq x y z
N MET A 1 7.14 -19.89 4.01
CA MET A 1 6.39 -19.06 3.04
C MET A 1 6.91 -17.63 3.10
N ASN A 2 7.21 -17.03 1.93
CA ASN A 2 7.76 -15.70 1.83
C ASN A 2 6.65 -14.73 1.39
N VAL A 3 6.39 -13.69 2.19
CA VAL A 3 5.39 -12.66 1.89
C VAL A 3 6.07 -11.34 1.66
N LEU A 4 5.85 -10.74 0.49
CA LEU A 4 6.35 -9.41 0.16
C LEU A 4 5.25 -8.37 0.38
N PHE A 5 5.47 -7.44 1.29
CA PHE A 5 4.64 -6.27 1.51
C PHE A 5 5.21 -5.06 0.77
N ASP A 6 4.36 -4.13 0.39
CA ASP A 6 4.83 -2.91 -0.25
C ASP A 6 4.89 -1.69 0.69
N TYR A 7 5.30 -0.57 0.12
CA TYR A 7 5.57 0.69 0.84
C TYR A 7 4.31 1.55 1.07
N GLN A 8 3.18 1.29 0.43
CA GLN A 8 2.10 2.27 0.26
C GLN A 8 1.61 2.86 1.60
N ALA A 9 1.14 2.02 2.55
CA ALA A 9 0.64 2.49 3.84
C ALA A 9 1.69 3.25 4.66
N PHE A 10 2.94 2.83 4.55
CA PHE A 10 4.06 3.40 5.30
C PHE A 10 4.63 4.68 4.68
N TYR A 11 4.32 4.94 3.41
CA TYR A 11 4.65 6.18 2.72
C TYR A 11 3.54 7.24 2.82
N ILE A 12 2.27 6.80 2.69
CA ILE A 12 1.11 7.72 2.67
C ILE A 12 0.91 8.42 4.02
N GLN A 13 1.16 7.72 5.12
CA GLN A 13 0.88 8.18 6.47
C GLN A 13 2.14 8.16 7.35
N LYS A 14 2.46 9.31 7.94
CA LYS A 14 3.47 9.39 8.99
C LYS A 14 3.01 8.67 10.27
N LEU A 15 1.73 8.78 10.58
CA LEU A 15 1.03 8.12 11.68
C LEU A 15 -0.39 7.81 11.21
N GLY A 16 -0.84 6.56 11.33
CA GLY A 16 -2.19 6.19 10.89
C GLY A 16 -2.58 4.76 11.25
N GLY A 17 -3.89 4.49 11.27
CA GLY A 17 -4.46 3.19 11.65
C GLY A 17 -4.03 2.06 10.72
N VAL A 18 -4.05 2.29 9.41
CA VAL A 18 -3.66 1.29 8.40
C VAL A 18 -2.19 0.88 8.58
N SER A 19 -1.28 1.86 8.67
CA SER A 19 0.15 1.58 8.87
C SER A 19 0.43 0.95 10.24
N ASN A 20 -0.35 1.28 11.29
CA ASN A 20 -0.25 0.62 12.59
C ASN A 20 -0.70 -0.85 12.52
N CYS A 21 -1.79 -1.13 11.81
CA CYS A 21 -2.28 -2.49 11.60
C CYS A 21 -1.20 -3.37 10.94
N PHE A 22 -0.65 -2.92 9.83
CA PHE A 22 0.42 -3.65 9.14
C PHE A 22 1.71 -3.76 9.96
N ALA A 23 2.10 -2.72 10.70
CA ALA A 23 3.27 -2.78 11.55
C ALA A 23 3.11 -3.78 12.72
N ASN A 24 1.90 -3.91 13.28
CA ASN A 24 1.60 -4.92 14.28
C ASN A 24 1.55 -6.33 13.67
N LEU A 25 0.93 -6.49 12.51
CA LEU A 25 0.92 -7.77 11.78
C LEU A 25 2.36 -8.26 11.54
N LEU A 26 3.22 -7.41 10.99
CA LEU A 26 4.61 -7.73 10.68
C LEU A 26 5.44 -8.05 11.93
N ALA A 27 5.24 -7.31 13.02
CA ALA A 27 5.95 -7.54 14.29
C ALA A 27 5.53 -8.84 15.00
N ASN A 28 4.36 -9.40 14.65
CA ASN A 28 3.84 -10.64 15.25
C ASN A 28 3.69 -11.77 14.21
N MET A 29 4.43 -11.67 13.10
CA MET A 29 4.41 -12.72 12.08
C MET A 29 4.96 -14.04 12.67
N PRO A 30 4.31 -15.19 12.44
CA PRO A 30 4.79 -16.47 12.94
C PRO A 30 6.11 -16.86 12.25
N GLU A 31 6.97 -17.60 12.95
CA GLU A 31 8.34 -17.96 12.51
C GLU A 31 8.40 -18.70 11.16
N ASN A 32 7.33 -19.41 10.78
CA ASN A 32 7.24 -20.12 9.51
C ASN A 32 6.88 -19.22 8.32
N ILE A 33 6.66 -17.91 8.56
CA ILE A 33 6.41 -16.90 7.53
C ILE A 33 7.54 -15.86 7.57
N GLN A 34 8.25 -15.74 6.46
CA GLN A 34 9.22 -14.67 6.26
C GLN A 34 8.53 -13.50 5.58
N ALA A 35 8.51 -12.35 6.24
CA ALA A 35 7.91 -11.13 5.73
C ALA A 35 8.99 -10.11 5.36
N GLU A 36 8.94 -9.60 4.14
CA GLU A 36 9.79 -8.51 3.66
C GLU A 36 8.93 -7.31 3.29
N ILE A 37 9.44 -6.09 3.53
CA ILE A 37 8.77 -4.85 3.13
C ILE A 37 9.59 -4.16 2.04
N ALA A 38 9.02 -4.04 0.84
CA ALA A 38 9.66 -3.37 -0.28
C ALA A 38 9.59 -1.84 -0.12
N ILE A 39 10.41 -1.30 0.76
CA ILE A 39 10.50 0.13 1.09
C ILE A 39 11.94 0.56 1.33
N ARG A 40 12.30 1.78 0.92
CA ARG A 40 13.62 2.40 1.14
C ARG A 40 13.54 3.66 2.00
N GLU A 41 12.46 4.42 1.84
CA GLU A 41 12.28 5.70 2.51
C GLU A 41 10.91 5.81 3.16
N SER A 42 10.88 6.17 4.44
CA SER A 42 9.65 6.41 5.17
C SER A 42 9.87 7.29 6.39
N ASP A 43 8.89 8.15 6.67
CA ASP A 43 8.77 8.87 7.94
C ASP A 43 7.74 8.22 8.87
N ASN A 44 7.26 7.02 8.54
CA ASN A 44 6.24 6.34 9.34
C ASN A 44 6.78 5.93 10.70
N ILE A 45 6.10 6.37 11.76
CA ILE A 45 6.54 6.18 13.15
C ILE A 45 6.43 4.70 13.55
N HIS A 46 5.36 4.00 13.15
CA HIS A 46 5.15 2.60 13.53
C HIS A 46 6.23 1.68 12.92
N LEU A 47 6.60 1.94 11.67
CA LEU A 47 7.65 1.19 10.97
C LEU A 47 9.02 1.38 11.64
N ARG A 48 9.33 2.64 12.01
CA ARG A 48 10.60 3.01 12.65
C ARG A 48 10.71 2.51 14.08
N SER A 49 9.66 2.70 14.90
CA SER A 49 9.68 2.33 16.33
C SER A 49 9.78 0.82 16.57
N LYS A 50 9.32 0.02 15.61
CA LYS A 50 9.40 -1.45 15.67
C LYS A 50 10.62 -2.03 14.97
N HIS A 51 11.48 -1.20 14.39
CA HIS A 51 12.69 -1.62 13.66
C HIS A 51 12.43 -2.70 12.59
N LEU A 52 11.30 -2.59 11.88
CA LEU A 52 10.84 -3.61 10.92
C LEU A 52 11.63 -3.64 9.61
N VAL A 53 12.42 -2.62 9.31
CA VAL A 53 13.25 -2.53 8.10
C VAL A 53 14.63 -2.00 8.46
N GLU A 54 15.64 -2.78 8.13
CA GLU A 54 17.04 -2.34 8.23
C GLU A 54 17.37 -1.34 7.12
N GLY A 55 18.22 -0.34 7.46
CA GLY A 55 18.65 0.67 6.47
C GLY A 55 17.52 1.59 5.96
N LEU A 56 16.41 1.72 6.69
CA LEU A 56 15.32 2.61 6.32
C LEU A 56 15.73 4.08 6.42
N HIS A 57 15.71 4.79 5.30
CA HIS A 57 15.99 6.22 5.25
C HIS A 57 14.74 7.08 5.51
N PRO A 58 14.88 8.33 6.02
CA PRO A 58 13.78 9.30 6.05
C PRO A 58 13.42 9.73 4.63
N CYS A 59 12.17 10.15 4.42
CA CYS A 59 11.76 10.71 3.15
C CYS A 59 12.53 12.00 2.84
N HIS A 60 13.21 12.05 1.69
CA HIS A 60 14.00 13.22 1.30
C HIS A 60 13.18 14.23 0.49
N LEU A 61 12.39 13.78 -0.49
CA LEU A 61 11.57 14.66 -1.33
C LEU A 61 10.14 14.15 -1.47
N THR A 62 9.22 14.90 -0.89
CA THR A 62 7.78 14.65 -0.89
C THR A 62 7.01 15.90 -1.33
N LYS A 63 5.71 15.78 -1.60
CA LYS A 63 4.84 16.93 -1.90
C LYS A 63 4.87 18.02 -0.81
N ASN A 64 5.19 17.65 0.43
CA ASN A 64 5.16 18.57 1.57
C ASN A 64 6.41 19.45 1.63
N ASN A 65 7.59 18.89 1.35
CA ASN A 65 8.87 19.60 1.40
C ASN A 65 9.40 20.06 0.02
N PHE A 66 8.67 19.78 -1.07
CA PHE A 66 9.02 20.23 -2.43
C PHE A 66 9.13 21.76 -2.51
N ILE A 67 10.27 22.27 -3.05
CA ILE A 67 10.69 23.68 -3.19
C ILE A 67 10.82 24.39 -1.82
N CYS A 68 9.80 24.37 -1.01
CA CYS A 68 9.80 24.95 0.33
C CYS A 68 8.68 24.33 1.18
N GLN A 69 8.77 24.47 2.50
CA GLN A 69 7.71 23.96 3.41
C GLN A 69 6.41 24.79 3.36
N ARG A 70 6.43 25.98 2.74
CA ARG A 70 5.24 26.83 2.63
C ARG A 70 4.25 26.29 1.61
N LYS A 71 2.97 26.45 1.91
CA LYS A 71 1.89 26.16 0.97
C LYS A 71 1.74 27.35 0.01
N PHE A 72 1.66 27.07 -1.28
CA PHE A 72 1.34 28.06 -2.30
C PHE A 72 0.43 27.42 -3.36
N PRO A 73 -0.36 28.24 -4.09
CA PRO A 73 -1.20 27.74 -5.18
C PRO A 73 -0.37 26.94 -6.18
N LEU A 74 -0.96 25.89 -6.76
CA LEU A 74 -0.33 25.01 -7.76
C LEU A 74 0.88 24.19 -7.29
N LYS A 75 1.31 24.28 -6.02
CA LYS A 75 2.43 23.46 -5.49
C LYS A 75 2.25 21.97 -5.78
N HIS A 76 1.03 21.48 -5.61
CA HIS A 76 0.71 20.08 -5.84
C HIS A 76 0.87 19.67 -7.31
N ASP A 77 0.44 20.50 -8.23
CA ASP A 77 0.52 20.23 -9.67
C ASP A 77 1.96 20.36 -10.18
N LEU A 78 2.70 21.33 -9.66
CA LEU A 78 4.16 21.42 -9.92
C LEU A 78 4.90 20.20 -9.38
N PHE A 79 4.56 19.72 -8.18
CA PHE A 79 5.17 18.49 -7.66
C PHE A 79 4.80 17.27 -8.50
N LYS A 80 3.55 17.15 -8.96
CA LYS A 80 3.14 16.05 -9.85
C LYS A 80 3.93 16.07 -11.15
N LEU A 81 4.07 17.23 -11.78
CA LEU A 81 4.86 17.40 -13.00
C LEU A 81 6.32 17.02 -12.76
N PHE A 82 6.93 17.55 -11.70
CA PHE A 82 8.31 17.22 -11.32
C PHE A 82 8.47 15.69 -11.08
N ALA A 83 7.59 15.08 -10.30
CA ALA A 83 7.64 13.66 -9.99
C ALA A 83 7.40 12.78 -11.24
N SER A 84 6.67 13.27 -12.23
CA SER A 84 6.50 12.61 -13.52
C SER A 84 7.77 12.64 -14.38
N LEU A 85 8.48 13.78 -14.38
CA LEU A 85 9.71 13.95 -15.16
C LEU A 85 10.94 13.33 -14.46
N PHE A 86 10.99 13.38 -13.14
CA PHE A 86 12.12 12.94 -12.31
C PHE A 86 11.66 12.01 -11.17
N PRO A 87 11.06 10.85 -11.47
CA PRO A 87 10.49 9.97 -10.44
C PRO A 87 11.54 9.52 -9.43
N GLN A 88 12.75 9.21 -9.86
CA GLN A 88 13.87 8.75 -9.01
C GLN A 88 14.41 9.82 -8.03
N GLN A 89 13.99 11.06 -8.19
CA GLN A 89 14.32 12.16 -7.27
C GLN A 89 13.23 12.37 -6.21
N THR A 90 12.23 11.51 -6.14
CA THR A 90 11.17 11.59 -5.14
C THR A 90 11.14 10.33 -4.28
N SER A 91 10.84 10.48 -3.00
CA SER A 91 10.69 9.33 -2.09
C SER A 91 9.65 8.33 -2.57
N LEU A 92 8.57 8.80 -3.21
CA LEU A 92 7.56 7.93 -3.84
C LEU A 92 8.16 7.11 -4.98
N GLY A 93 8.90 7.75 -5.87
CA GLY A 93 9.48 7.08 -7.03
C GLY A 93 10.58 6.09 -6.65
N ILE A 94 11.42 6.42 -5.65
CA ILE A 94 12.41 5.50 -5.11
C ILE A 94 11.75 4.25 -4.53
N ASN A 95 10.75 4.43 -3.67
CA ASN A 95 10.03 3.30 -3.08
C ASN A 95 9.32 2.45 -4.15
N ARG A 96 8.66 3.10 -5.11
CA ARG A 96 7.98 2.41 -6.21
C ARG A 96 8.95 1.58 -7.07
N SER A 97 10.09 2.17 -7.43
CA SER A 97 11.11 1.47 -8.23
C SER A 97 11.70 0.30 -7.47
N TYR A 98 11.96 0.46 -6.18
CA TYR A 98 12.45 -0.63 -5.34
C TYR A 98 11.41 -1.75 -5.20
N ALA A 99 10.15 -1.40 -4.97
CA ALA A 99 9.08 -2.39 -4.90
C ALA A 99 8.90 -3.16 -6.22
N ILE A 100 8.99 -2.48 -7.37
CA ILE A 100 8.99 -3.12 -8.68
C ILE A 100 10.19 -4.07 -8.82
N GLN A 101 11.39 -3.64 -8.42
CA GLN A 101 12.57 -4.50 -8.43
C GLN A 101 12.36 -5.78 -7.61
N CYS A 102 11.85 -5.68 -6.38
CA CYS A 102 11.54 -6.85 -5.54
C CYS A 102 10.53 -7.79 -6.19
N LEU A 103 9.50 -7.23 -6.85
CA LEU A 103 8.50 -8.00 -7.59
C LEU A 103 9.12 -8.75 -8.76
N GLU A 104 9.96 -8.08 -9.58
CA GLU A 104 10.65 -8.68 -10.72
C GLU A 104 11.67 -9.76 -10.31
N GLU A 105 12.35 -9.59 -9.17
CA GLU A 105 13.24 -10.60 -8.59
C GLU A 105 12.47 -11.87 -8.18
N GLY A 106 11.20 -11.74 -7.85
CA GLY A 106 10.29 -12.87 -7.66
C GLY A 106 10.61 -13.77 -6.44
N ARG A 107 11.36 -13.28 -5.46
CA ARG A 107 11.76 -14.04 -4.24
C ARG A 107 10.69 -14.09 -3.16
N TYR A 108 9.42 -14.14 -3.56
CA TYR A 108 8.27 -14.21 -2.65
C TYR A 108 7.26 -15.24 -3.17
N ASP A 109 6.43 -15.77 -2.29
CA ASP A 109 5.34 -16.68 -2.65
C ASP A 109 4.02 -15.92 -2.82
N VAL A 110 3.78 -14.91 -1.99
CA VAL A 110 2.57 -14.08 -1.98
C VAL A 110 2.97 -12.61 -1.88
N PHE A 111 2.31 -11.76 -2.68
CA PHE A 111 2.42 -10.31 -2.55
C PHE A 111 1.24 -9.75 -1.73
N HIS A 112 1.50 -8.78 -0.87
CA HIS A 112 0.47 -8.14 -0.05
C HIS A 112 0.58 -6.61 -0.18
N PRO A 113 -0.15 -5.98 -1.13
CA PRO A 113 -0.20 -4.53 -1.21
C PRO A 113 -0.82 -3.95 0.06
N THR A 114 -0.17 -2.93 0.62
CA THR A 114 -0.62 -2.31 1.87
C THR A 114 -1.64 -1.19 1.67
N PHE A 115 -1.93 -0.85 0.40
CA PHE A 115 -2.99 0.08 -0.01
C PHE A 115 -3.44 -0.19 -1.45
N PHE A 116 -4.19 0.73 -2.09
CA PHE A 116 -4.94 0.47 -3.32
C PHE A 116 -4.29 1.04 -4.60
N ASP A 117 -2.99 1.43 -4.62
CA ASP A 117 -2.33 1.73 -5.90
C ASP A 117 -1.98 0.43 -6.63
N MET A 118 -2.32 0.39 -7.92
CA MET A 118 -2.28 -0.82 -8.74
C MET A 118 -0.96 -1.00 -9.49
N TYR A 119 0.10 -0.26 -9.17
CA TYR A 119 1.36 -0.27 -9.91
C TYR A 119 1.97 -1.67 -10.07
N PHE A 120 1.72 -2.54 -9.12
CA PHE A 120 2.28 -3.88 -9.03
C PHE A 120 1.64 -4.91 -9.98
N MET A 121 0.42 -4.66 -10.45
CA MET A 121 -0.37 -5.64 -11.22
C MET A 121 0.37 -6.21 -12.45
N LYS A 122 1.20 -5.40 -13.10
CA LYS A 122 1.98 -5.80 -14.28
C LYS A 122 3.27 -6.56 -13.94
N HIS A 123 3.65 -6.57 -12.66
CA HIS A 123 4.93 -7.08 -12.17
C HIS A 123 4.78 -8.35 -11.32
N LEU A 124 3.55 -8.88 -11.17
CA LEU A 124 3.29 -10.10 -10.39
C LEU A 124 3.76 -11.39 -11.09
N HIS A 125 3.86 -11.38 -12.42
CA HIS A 125 4.25 -12.55 -13.24
C HIS A 125 3.47 -13.83 -12.89
N GLY A 126 2.17 -13.68 -12.63
CA GLY A 126 1.27 -14.80 -12.27
C GLY A 126 1.31 -15.21 -10.79
N LYS A 127 2.11 -14.56 -9.95
CA LYS A 127 2.09 -14.82 -8.51
C LYS A 127 0.83 -14.24 -7.86
N PRO A 128 0.29 -14.92 -6.82
CA PRO A 128 -0.91 -14.46 -6.13
C PRO A 128 -0.62 -13.23 -5.28
N PHE A 129 -1.66 -12.39 -5.10
CA PHE A 129 -1.66 -11.37 -4.07
C PHE A 129 -2.88 -11.47 -3.17
N VAL A 130 -2.71 -11.08 -1.91
CA VAL A 130 -3.75 -10.98 -0.89
C VAL A 130 -4.01 -9.51 -0.61
N LEU A 131 -5.29 -9.12 -0.51
CA LEU A 131 -5.68 -7.72 -0.30
C LEU A 131 -6.34 -7.55 1.07
N THR A 132 -5.85 -6.62 1.90
CA THR A 132 -6.55 -6.21 3.12
C THR A 132 -7.44 -5.02 2.84
N VAL A 133 -8.72 -5.13 3.21
CA VAL A 133 -9.71 -4.05 3.16
C VAL A 133 -10.06 -3.60 4.57
N HIS A 134 -9.67 -2.36 4.89
CA HIS A 134 -9.83 -1.80 6.23
C HIS A 134 -11.23 -1.24 6.48
N ASP A 135 -11.87 -0.68 5.46
CA ASP A 135 -13.22 -0.13 5.52
C ASP A 135 -13.85 -0.01 4.13
N MET A 136 -15.14 0.25 4.12
CA MET A 136 -15.93 0.54 2.92
C MET A 136 -16.53 1.96 2.97
N ILE A 137 -15.93 2.85 3.76
CA ILE A 137 -16.35 4.25 3.90
C ILE A 137 -16.43 4.97 2.56
N PRO A 138 -15.43 4.86 1.66
CA PRO A 138 -15.52 5.49 0.35
C PRO A 138 -16.73 5.03 -0.48
N GLU A 139 -17.04 3.73 -0.46
CA GLU A 139 -18.15 3.14 -1.20
C GLU A 139 -19.51 3.58 -0.66
N LEU A 140 -19.60 3.79 0.66
CA LEU A 140 -20.83 4.19 1.34
C LEU A 140 -21.12 5.69 1.27
N PHE A 141 -20.07 6.54 1.34
CA PHE A 141 -20.25 7.97 1.60
C PHE A 141 -19.63 8.89 0.53
N PHE A 142 -18.75 8.40 -0.36
CA PHE A 142 -18.12 9.24 -1.36
C PHE A 142 -18.90 9.23 -2.68
N LYS A 143 -18.64 10.23 -3.52
CA LYS A 143 -19.29 10.34 -4.83
C LYS A 143 -18.85 9.20 -5.76
N LYS A 144 -19.78 8.71 -6.57
CA LYS A 144 -19.48 7.79 -7.67
C LYS A 144 -18.42 8.42 -8.58
N GLY A 145 -17.34 7.68 -8.85
CA GLY A 145 -16.19 8.14 -9.65
C GLY A 145 -14.93 8.45 -8.85
N ASP A 146 -14.95 8.25 -7.53
CA ASP A 146 -13.73 8.31 -6.73
C ASP A 146 -12.74 7.24 -7.20
N MET A 147 -11.48 7.66 -7.43
CA MET A 147 -10.43 6.79 -7.96
C MET A 147 -10.06 5.66 -6.99
N GLN A 148 -10.18 5.88 -5.69
CA GLN A 148 -9.91 4.86 -4.69
C GLN A 148 -10.94 3.73 -4.76
N ILE A 149 -12.23 4.08 -4.94
CA ILE A 149 -13.31 3.10 -5.15
C ILE A 149 -13.05 2.27 -6.41
N ALA A 150 -12.70 2.93 -7.51
CA ALA A 150 -12.43 2.24 -8.77
C ALA A 150 -11.26 1.26 -8.66
N ARG A 151 -10.16 1.68 -8.01
CA ARG A 151 -8.98 0.84 -7.78
C ARG A 151 -9.30 -0.35 -6.85
N LYS A 152 -10.00 -0.11 -5.74
CA LYS A 152 -10.41 -1.17 -4.82
C LYS A 152 -11.28 -2.21 -5.54
N ARG A 153 -12.28 -1.77 -6.32
CA ARG A 153 -13.12 -2.66 -7.14
C ARG A 153 -12.33 -3.51 -8.09
N GLU A 154 -11.30 -2.96 -8.71
CA GLU A 154 -10.46 -3.72 -9.63
C GLU A 154 -9.57 -4.72 -8.88
N LEU A 155 -8.96 -4.30 -7.79
CA LEU A 155 -8.10 -5.17 -6.99
C LEU A 155 -8.85 -6.38 -6.40
N VAL A 156 -10.07 -6.20 -5.90
CA VAL A 156 -10.85 -7.31 -5.31
C VAL A 156 -11.23 -8.39 -6.34
N LYS A 157 -11.30 -8.06 -7.63
CA LYS A 157 -11.58 -9.04 -8.70
C LYS A 157 -10.40 -9.96 -8.97
N HIS A 158 -9.18 -9.48 -8.72
CA HIS A 158 -7.94 -10.17 -9.06
C HIS A 158 -7.19 -10.74 -7.86
N ALA A 159 -7.57 -10.35 -6.64
CA ALA A 159 -6.97 -10.88 -5.42
C ALA A 159 -7.22 -12.37 -5.27
N ALA A 160 -6.18 -13.13 -4.91
CA ALA A 160 -6.31 -14.54 -4.60
C ALA A 160 -7.12 -14.77 -3.32
N HIS A 161 -7.03 -13.83 -2.38
CA HIS A 161 -7.84 -13.80 -1.17
C HIS A 161 -7.96 -12.36 -0.64
N ILE A 162 -9.07 -12.08 0.07
CA ILE A 162 -9.34 -10.78 0.67
C ILE A 162 -9.43 -10.94 2.19
N ILE A 163 -8.70 -10.12 2.92
CA ILE A 163 -8.79 -10.02 4.38
C ILE A 163 -9.64 -8.78 4.70
N ALA A 164 -10.79 -8.99 5.30
CA ALA A 164 -11.61 -7.91 5.84
C ALA A 164 -11.27 -7.70 7.31
N VAL A 165 -11.07 -6.47 7.77
CA VAL A 165 -10.69 -6.21 9.18
C VAL A 165 -11.82 -6.43 10.17
N SER A 166 -13.04 -6.71 9.69
CA SER A 166 -14.20 -7.01 10.53
C SER A 166 -15.30 -7.71 9.71
N GLU A 167 -16.22 -8.37 10.42
CA GLU A 167 -17.43 -8.96 9.81
C GLU A 167 -18.30 -7.93 9.08
N ASN A 168 -18.35 -6.69 9.56
CA ASN A 168 -19.04 -5.61 8.85
C ASN A 168 -18.38 -5.30 7.51
N THR A 169 -17.05 -5.16 7.50
CA THR A 169 -16.30 -4.94 6.26
C THR A 169 -16.48 -6.10 5.27
N LYS A 170 -16.51 -7.34 5.76
CA LYS A 170 -16.79 -8.52 4.93
C LYS A 170 -18.18 -8.45 4.31
N ARG A 171 -19.22 -8.16 5.10
CA ARG A 171 -20.59 -7.99 4.58
C ARG A 171 -20.67 -6.89 3.52
N ASP A 172 -20.08 -5.73 3.79
CA ASP A 172 -20.06 -4.62 2.84
C ASP A 172 -19.33 -4.99 1.53
N LEU A 173 -18.25 -5.78 1.59
CA LEU A 173 -17.56 -6.29 0.40
C LEU A 173 -18.47 -7.18 -0.45
N VAL A 174 -19.21 -8.09 0.18
CA VAL A 174 -20.17 -8.96 -0.50
C VAL A 174 -21.32 -8.13 -1.11
N ASP A 175 -21.91 -7.23 -0.33
CA ASP A 175 -23.10 -6.48 -0.73
C ASP A 175 -22.80 -5.38 -1.77
N LEU A 176 -21.68 -4.67 -1.66
CA LEU A 176 -21.37 -3.49 -2.48
C LEU A 176 -20.46 -3.80 -3.66
N LEU A 177 -19.55 -4.77 -3.52
CA LEU A 177 -18.59 -5.13 -4.55
C LEU A 177 -18.82 -6.53 -5.14
N TYR A 178 -19.84 -7.25 -4.66
CA TYR A 178 -20.21 -8.60 -5.13
C TYR A 178 -19.06 -9.62 -5.01
N VAL A 179 -18.24 -9.48 -3.97
CA VAL A 179 -17.18 -10.43 -3.66
C VAL A 179 -17.81 -11.75 -3.22
N PRO A 180 -17.41 -12.92 -3.77
CA PRO A 180 -17.86 -14.20 -3.25
C PRO A 180 -17.48 -14.36 -1.77
N GLU A 181 -18.44 -14.80 -0.93
CA GLU A 181 -18.25 -14.88 0.51
C GLU A 181 -17.03 -15.72 0.94
N GLN A 182 -16.78 -16.79 0.19
CA GLN A 182 -15.61 -17.66 0.39
C GLN A 182 -14.27 -17.03 0.01
N SER A 183 -14.28 -15.96 -0.76
CA SER A 183 -13.05 -15.24 -1.19
C SER A 183 -12.60 -14.18 -0.18
N ALA A 184 -13.40 -13.91 0.86
CA ALA A 184 -13.08 -12.96 1.91
C ALA A 184 -13.21 -13.60 3.30
N SER A 185 -12.20 -13.38 4.16
CA SER A 185 -12.22 -13.74 5.58
C SER A 185 -12.09 -12.48 6.45
N PRO A 186 -12.70 -12.46 7.64
CA PRO A 186 -12.47 -11.43 8.63
C PRO A 186 -11.12 -11.63 9.32
#